data_b2bbf227355c6d88979196d67117fbdb
#
_entry.id   b2bbf227355c6d88979196d67117fbdb
#
_cell.length_a   1.000
_cell.length_b   1.000
_cell.length_c   1.000
_cell.angle_alpha   90.00
_cell.angle_beta   90.00
_cell.angle_gamma   90.00
#
_symmetry.space_group_name_H-M   'P 1'
#
loop_
_entity.id
_entity.type
_entity.pdbx_description
1 polymer ?
#
loop_
_entity_poly.entity_id
_entity_poly.type
_entity_poly.pdbx_seq_one_letter_code
_entity_poly.pdbx_strand_id
1 'polypeptide(L)'
;MSFRIYNTLSRALEEFVPLEPGQVRMYVCGMTVYDLCHLGHARSMVAFDVVQRWLKASGLRVTYVRNVTDIDDKIIKRAVENGETIKALTDRMVDALHQDADALGIERPTHEPRATDYVPQMLTMIDTLEKKALAYRAPGGDVNFAVRKFPGYGKLSGKSLDELRAGERVAVLDGKDDPLDFVLWKGAKPSEPGDAQWPSDYGAGRPGWHIECSAMSCALLGESFDIHGGGADLQFPHHENEIAQSEGATGQPLARVWMHNGFVTRDNEKMSKSLGNFFTIREILAKYDAETVRFFILRAHYRSALNYSDAHLDDARGALKRLYTALDLVASTALAVDWANPFAARFKSAMDEDFGTPEAVAVLFELAGEVNRSRSTESAGLLKALGGTLGLLQENPRTFLQRRVGIIGTGSSTVTVTSTGTGTVTGAVIPSTEGIERRIAQRTAAKAAKNFAEADRIRNELLAQGIVLKDSHAGTTWEAAQ
;
A
#
# COMPACT_ATOMS: atom_id res chain seq x y z
N MET A 1 18.19 -12.48 -17.84
CA MET A 1 16.91 -13.18 -17.66
C MET A 1 15.84 -12.20 -18.07
N SER A 2 14.75 -12.65 -18.69
CA SER A 2 13.61 -11.81 -19.03
C SER A 2 12.83 -11.49 -17.76
N PHE A 3 12.30 -10.28 -17.67
CA PHE A 3 11.42 -9.86 -16.58
C PHE A 3 10.04 -10.49 -16.77
N ARG A 4 9.50 -11.17 -15.76
CA ARG A 4 8.24 -11.89 -15.82
C ARG A 4 7.26 -11.36 -14.79
N ILE A 5 5.97 -11.32 -15.15
CA ILE A 5 4.87 -10.91 -14.25
C ILE A 5 3.76 -11.96 -14.34
N TYR A 6 3.19 -12.31 -13.20
CA TYR A 6 1.99 -13.15 -13.17
C TYR A 6 0.79 -12.34 -13.63
N ASN A 7 0.21 -12.77 -14.75
CA ASN A 7 -0.98 -12.15 -15.31
C ASN A 7 -2.24 -12.88 -14.84
N THR A 8 -3.07 -12.19 -14.05
CA THR A 8 -4.32 -12.78 -13.54
C THR A 8 -5.28 -13.19 -14.66
N LEU A 9 -5.24 -12.49 -15.81
CA LEU A 9 -6.11 -12.77 -16.94
C LEU A 9 -5.80 -14.14 -17.56
N SER A 10 -4.53 -14.42 -17.82
CA SER A 10 -4.08 -15.71 -18.38
C SER A 10 -3.80 -16.76 -17.29
N ARG A 11 -3.69 -16.33 -16.02
CA ARG A 11 -3.30 -17.17 -14.87
C ARG A 11 -1.92 -17.82 -15.02
N ALA A 12 -1.04 -17.15 -15.73
CA ALA A 12 0.30 -17.60 -16.02
C ALA A 12 1.34 -16.53 -15.69
N LEU A 13 2.55 -16.97 -15.43
CA LEU A 13 3.73 -16.14 -15.34
C LEU A 13 4.26 -15.89 -16.75
N GLU A 14 4.20 -14.65 -17.22
CA GLU A 14 4.49 -14.26 -18.60
C GLU A 14 5.70 -13.34 -18.67
N GLU A 15 6.43 -13.39 -19.77
CA GLU A 15 7.44 -12.38 -20.07
C GLU A 15 6.79 -11.02 -20.29
N PHE A 16 7.24 -10.03 -19.54
CA PHE A 16 6.73 -8.67 -19.64
C PHE A 16 7.51 -7.87 -20.68
N VAL A 17 6.80 -7.46 -21.72
CA VAL A 17 7.32 -6.56 -22.73
C VAL A 17 6.37 -5.36 -22.82
N PRO A 18 6.83 -4.14 -22.52
CA PRO A 18 5.98 -2.95 -22.63
C PRO A 18 5.41 -2.77 -24.04
N LEU A 19 4.20 -2.19 -24.14
CA LEU A 19 3.57 -1.83 -25.41
C LEU A 19 4.41 -0.80 -26.17
N GLU A 20 5.03 0.11 -25.43
CA GLU A 20 5.96 1.09 -25.98
C GLU A 20 7.36 0.85 -25.38
N PRO A 21 8.40 0.62 -26.21
CA PRO A 21 9.74 0.31 -25.72
C PRO A 21 10.25 1.37 -24.74
N GLY A 22 10.69 0.92 -23.57
CA GLY A 22 11.25 1.79 -22.52
C GLY A 22 10.21 2.56 -21.68
N GLN A 23 8.91 2.40 -21.93
CA GLN A 23 7.84 3.02 -21.18
C GLN A 23 6.85 1.99 -20.64
N VAL A 24 6.34 2.22 -19.43
CA VAL A 24 5.28 1.42 -18.84
C VAL A 24 4.16 2.35 -18.37
N ARG A 25 2.96 2.08 -18.84
CA ARG A 25 1.75 2.76 -18.41
C ARG A 25 0.99 1.84 -17.47
N MET A 26 0.81 2.27 -16.23
CA MET A 26 0.21 1.48 -15.16
C MET A 26 -0.95 2.23 -14.52
N TYR A 27 -2.11 1.59 -14.46
CA TYR A 27 -3.29 2.05 -13.71
C TYR A 27 -3.52 1.13 -12.53
N VAL A 28 -3.74 1.70 -11.35
CA VAL A 28 -4.12 0.93 -10.15
C VAL A 28 -5.37 1.56 -9.55
N CYS A 29 -6.40 0.75 -9.38
CA CYS A 29 -7.62 1.22 -8.73
C CYS A 29 -7.32 1.69 -7.31
N GLY A 30 -7.66 2.94 -7.05
CA GLY A 30 -7.48 3.61 -5.78
C GLY A 30 -8.62 3.38 -4.80
N MET A 31 -8.76 4.28 -3.87
CA MET A 31 -9.70 4.13 -2.76
C MET A 31 -10.95 4.98 -2.93
N THR A 32 -12.06 4.48 -2.36
CA THR A 32 -13.24 5.27 -2.05
C THR A 32 -12.98 6.03 -0.75
N VAL A 33 -12.88 7.36 -0.84
CA VAL A 33 -12.41 8.23 0.25
C VAL A 33 -13.55 8.68 1.18
N TYR A 34 -14.15 7.73 1.89
CA TYR A 34 -15.21 8.00 2.88
C TYR A 34 -14.73 7.83 4.34
N ASP A 35 -13.54 7.29 4.56
CA ASP A 35 -12.97 7.00 5.88
C ASP A 35 -11.44 6.87 5.79
N LEU A 36 -10.77 6.82 6.95
CA LEU A 36 -9.32 6.66 7.04
C LEU A 36 -8.83 5.36 6.40
N CYS A 37 -7.58 5.40 5.92
CA CYS A 37 -6.91 4.25 5.32
C CYS A 37 -6.61 3.17 6.36
N HIS A 38 -6.76 1.92 5.95
CA HIS A 38 -6.45 0.75 6.78
C HIS A 38 -5.30 -0.06 6.20
N LEU A 39 -4.85 -1.06 6.96
CA LEU A 39 -3.71 -1.91 6.59
C LEU A 39 -3.89 -2.61 5.23
N GLY A 40 -5.13 -2.94 4.83
CA GLY A 40 -5.42 -3.47 3.49
C GLY A 40 -5.07 -2.47 2.37
N HIS A 41 -5.36 -1.17 2.58
CA HIS A 41 -4.94 -0.11 1.66
C HIS A 41 -3.41 0.05 1.66
N ALA A 42 -2.76 0.01 2.84
CA ALA A 42 -1.30 0.03 2.92
C ALA A 42 -0.67 -1.13 2.13
N ARG A 43 -1.26 -2.34 2.23
CA ARG A 43 -0.81 -3.52 1.47
C ARG A 43 -0.80 -3.26 -0.03
N SER A 44 -1.89 -2.73 -0.57
CA SER A 44 -1.99 -2.41 -2.00
C SER A 44 -1.02 -1.28 -2.40
N MET A 45 -1.01 -0.18 -1.65
CA MET A 45 -0.15 0.95 -1.95
C MET A 45 1.34 0.58 -1.92
N VAL A 46 1.80 -0.18 -0.92
CA VAL A 46 3.21 -0.63 -0.83
C VAL A 46 3.55 -1.62 -1.94
N ALA A 47 2.64 -2.54 -2.29
CA ALA A 47 2.87 -3.50 -3.38
C ALA A 47 3.12 -2.78 -4.71
N PHE A 48 2.24 -1.85 -5.10
CA PHE A 48 2.39 -1.12 -6.36
C PHE A 48 3.46 -0.03 -6.32
N ASP A 49 3.81 0.48 -5.15
CA ASP A 49 4.99 1.34 -4.98
C ASP A 49 6.29 0.56 -5.28
N VAL A 50 6.40 -0.69 -4.81
CA VAL A 50 7.55 -1.54 -5.15
C VAL A 50 7.57 -1.90 -6.63
N VAL A 51 6.42 -2.18 -7.24
CA VAL A 51 6.31 -2.39 -8.70
C VAL A 51 6.85 -1.17 -9.45
N GLN A 52 6.38 0.03 -9.10
CA GLN A 52 6.86 1.27 -9.73
C GLN A 52 8.37 1.47 -9.53
N ARG A 53 8.87 1.31 -8.31
CA ARG A 53 10.29 1.47 -7.97
C ARG A 53 11.16 0.48 -8.76
N TRP A 54 10.75 -0.78 -8.82
CA TRP A 54 11.51 -1.79 -9.53
C TRP A 54 11.55 -1.57 -11.04
N LEU A 55 10.41 -1.22 -11.65
CA LEU A 55 10.36 -0.86 -13.06
C LEU A 55 11.29 0.33 -13.37
N LYS A 56 11.30 1.37 -12.53
CA LYS A 56 12.23 2.51 -12.65
C LYS A 56 13.69 2.09 -12.47
N ALA A 57 13.99 1.27 -11.46
CA ALA A 57 15.34 0.75 -11.22
C ALA A 57 15.85 -0.14 -12.37
N SER A 58 14.94 -0.76 -13.11
CA SER A 58 15.21 -1.53 -14.34
C SER A 58 15.38 -0.66 -15.59
N GLY A 59 15.35 0.68 -15.44
CA GLY A 59 15.58 1.62 -16.55
C GLY A 59 14.33 1.99 -17.35
N LEU A 60 13.14 1.62 -16.90
CA LEU A 60 11.87 1.95 -17.55
C LEU A 60 11.31 3.28 -17.06
N ARG A 61 10.71 4.07 -17.94
CA ARG A 61 9.87 5.20 -17.55
C ARG A 61 8.49 4.69 -17.19
N VAL A 62 7.98 5.08 -16.02
CA VAL A 62 6.69 4.63 -15.53
C VAL A 62 5.73 5.80 -15.44
N THR A 63 4.63 5.74 -16.18
CA THR A 63 3.46 6.59 -15.99
C THR A 63 2.49 5.82 -15.11
N TYR A 64 2.42 6.18 -13.83
CA TYR A 64 1.59 5.53 -12.84
C TYR A 64 0.37 6.40 -12.52
N VAL A 65 -0.81 5.85 -12.72
CA VAL A 65 -2.10 6.46 -12.38
C VAL A 65 -2.73 5.68 -11.25
N ARG A 66 -3.13 6.38 -10.18
CA ARG A 66 -3.94 5.82 -9.09
C ARG A 66 -5.09 6.79 -8.83
N ASN A 67 -6.32 6.36 -9.06
CA ASN A 67 -7.47 7.24 -8.89
C ASN A 67 -7.87 7.42 -7.43
N VAL A 68 -8.71 8.43 -7.23
CA VAL A 68 -9.47 8.65 -6.00
C VAL A 68 -10.95 8.60 -6.38
N THR A 69 -11.70 7.64 -5.82
CA THR A 69 -13.16 7.60 -5.91
C THR A 69 -13.71 8.54 -4.85
N ASP A 70 -14.15 9.73 -5.27
CA ASP A 70 -14.67 10.80 -4.42
C ASP A 70 -16.18 11.00 -4.58
N ILE A 71 -16.88 10.08 -5.24
CA ILE A 71 -18.34 9.97 -5.32
C ILE A 71 -18.76 8.50 -5.22
N ASP A 72 -19.55 8.13 -4.23
CA ASP A 72 -20.08 6.78 -3.99
C ASP A 72 -21.19 6.83 -2.94
N ASP A 73 -22.04 5.81 -2.89
CA ASP A 73 -23.13 5.71 -1.90
C ASP A 73 -22.61 5.82 -0.45
N LYS A 74 -21.42 5.27 -0.15
CA LYS A 74 -20.79 5.33 1.18
C LYS A 74 -20.34 6.75 1.52
N ILE A 75 -19.84 7.48 0.52
CA ILE A 75 -19.43 8.89 0.68
C ILE A 75 -20.65 9.74 0.98
N ILE A 76 -21.71 9.60 0.16
CA ILE A 76 -22.98 10.33 0.34
C ILE A 76 -23.54 10.09 1.75
N LYS A 77 -23.65 8.81 2.13
CA LYS A 77 -24.13 8.42 3.45
C LYS A 77 -23.30 9.06 4.58
N ARG A 78 -21.97 8.96 4.47
CA ARG A 78 -21.05 9.50 5.49
C ARG A 78 -21.13 11.03 5.59
N ALA A 79 -21.22 11.74 4.47
CA ALA A 79 -21.34 13.19 4.44
C ALA A 79 -22.65 13.65 5.13
N VAL A 80 -23.76 12.97 4.83
CA VAL A 80 -25.05 13.23 5.49
C VAL A 80 -24.98 12.95 6.99
N GLU A 81 -24.41 11.81 7.41
CA GLU A 81 -24.22 11.46 8.82
C GLU A 81 -23.39 12.51 9.58
N ASN A 82 -22.37 13.07 8.94
CA ASN A 82 -21.49 14.07 9.52
C ASN A 82 -22.05 15.51 9.42
N GLY A 83 -23.11 15.75 8.65
CA GLY A 83 -23.65 17.09 8.41
C GLY A 83 -22.70 17.99 7.60
N GLU A 84 -21.90 17.41 6.71
CA GLU A 84 -20.94 18.12 5.85
C GLU A 84 -21.22 17.87 4.36
N THR A 85 -20.61 18.67 3.47
CA THR A 85 -20.69 18.45 2.03
C THR A 85 -19.81 17.26 1.63
N ILE A 86 -20.14 16.60 0.49
CA ILE A 86 -19.33 15.52 -0.08
C ILE A 86 -17.90 16.01 -0.32
N LYS A 87 -17.77 17.22 -0.90
CA LYS A 87 -16.45 17.80 -1.17
C LYS A 87 -15.63 18.00 0.10
N ALA A 88 -16.21 18.52 1.20
CA ALA A 88 -15.49 18.72 2.45
C ALA A 88 -15.02 17.40 3.08
N LEU A 89 -15.87 16.37 3.04
CA LEU A 89 -15.50 15.02 3.49
C LEU A 89 -14.34 14.47 2.65
N THR A 90 -14.49 14.46 1.33
CA THR A 90 -13.52 13.81 0.43
C THR A 90 -12.18 14.54 0.40
N ASP A 91 -12.15 15.88 0.45
CA ASP A 91 -10.90 16.64 0.56
C ASP A 91 -10.13 16.26 1.83
N ARG A 92 -10.81 16.21 2.98
CA ARG A 92 -10.21 15.82 4.26
C ARG A 92 -9.71 14.37 4.24
N MET A 93 -10.42 13.45 3.58
CA MET A 93 -10.00 12.05 3.47
C MET A 93 -8.83 11.86 2.49
N VAL A 94 -8.77 12.66 1.41
CA VAL A 94 -7.62 12.69 0.51
C VAL A 94 -6.36 13.21 1.21
N ASP A 95 -6.49 14.28 2.00
CA ASP A 95 -5.37 14.77 2.81
C ASP A 95 -4.88 13.71 3.80
N ALA A 96 -5.81 12.98 4.42
CA ALA A 96 -5.47 11.88 5.32
C ALA A 96 -4.77 10.72 4.59
N LEU A 97 -5.26 10.33 3.39
CA LEU A 97 -4.63 9.35 2.51
C LEU A 97 -3.19 9.75 2.19
N HIS A 98 -3.00 11.01 1.83
CA HIS A 98 -1.68 11.54 1.47
C HIS A 98 -0.71 11.49 2.66
N GLN A 99 -1.16 11.89 3.85
CA GLN A 99 -0.35 11.81 5.07
C GLN A 99 0.04 10.37 5.40
N ASP A 100 -0.90 9.43 5.28
CA ASP A 100 -0.65 8.02 5.54
C ASP A 100 0.32 7.41 4.51
N ALA A 101 0.17 7.76 3.21
CA ALA A 101 1.06 7.32 2.15
C ALA A 101 2.49 7.88 2.32
N ASP A 102 2.61 9.18 2.62
CA ASP A 102 3.90 9.83 2.87
C ASP A 102 4.60 9.23 4.09
N ALA A 103 3.85 8.98 5.16
CA ALA A 103 4.38 8.34 6.36
C ALA A 103 4.96 6.93 6.05
N LEU A 104 4.33 6.17 5.15
CA LEU A 104 4.82 4.86 4.70
C LEU A 104 5.92 4.94 3.64
N GLY A 105 6.37 6.13 3.25
CA GLY A 105 7.40 6.33 2.22
C GLY A 105 6.95 5.88 0.82
N ILE A 106 5.67 5.96 0.53
CA ILE A 106 5.09 5.60 -0.77
C ILE A 106 5.29 6.76 -1.74
N GLU A 107 5.87 6.49 -2.91
CA GLU A 107 6.02 7.49 -3.95
C GLU A 107 4.66 7.90 -4.52
N ARG A 108 4.50 9.21 -4.77
CA ARG A 108 3.30 9.71 -5.41
C ARG A 108 3.13 9.12 -6.81
N PRO A 109 1.89 8.81 -7.24
CA PRO A 109 1.64 8.45 -8.62
C PRO A 109 1.92 9.64 -9.55
N THR A 110 2.11 9.38 -10.84
CA THR A 110 2.26 10.42 -11.87
C THR A 110 0.99 11.25 -11.98
N HIS A 111 -0.16 10.58 -11.92
CA HIS A 111 -1.48 11.20 -11.92
C HIS A 111 -2.36 10.56 -10.83
N GLU A 112 -3.08 11.39 -10.10
CA GLU A 112 -4.04 10.94 -9.09
C GLU A 112 -5.41 11.62 -9.34
N PRO A 113 -6.13 11.16 -10.41
CA PRO A 113 -7.38 11.78 -10.82
C PRO A 113 -8.48 11.51 -9.80
N ARG A 114 -9.35 12.51 -9.60
CA ARG A 114 -10.60 12.36 -8.87
C ARG A 114 -11.71 11.96 -9.85
N ALA A 115 -12.57 11.03 -9.45
CA ALA A 115 -13.66 10.56 -10.28
C ALA A 115 -14.60 11.71 -10.71
N THR A 116 -14.87 12.66 -9.82
CA THR A 116 -15.75 13.81 -10.09
C THR A 116 -15.23 14.73 -11.19
N ASP A 117 -13.92 14.78 -11.43
CA ASP A 117 -13.31 15.58 -12.50
C ASP A 117 -13.46 14.95 -13.89
N TYR A 118 -13.85 13.66 -13.96
CA TYR A 118 -13.91 12.88 -15.20
C TYR A 118 -15.34 12.49 -15.61
N VAL A 119 -16.37 13.07 -15.01
CA VAL A 119 -17.78 12.80 -15.35
C VAL A 119 -18.07 12.99 -16.86
N PRO A 120 -17.56 14.03 -17.55
CA PRO A 120 -17.77 14.15 -19.00
C PRO A 120 -17.23 12.97 -19.81
N GLN A 121 -16.06 12.43 -19.44
CA GLN A 121 -15.45 11.26 -20.09
C GLN A 121 -16.28 9.99 -19.84
N MET A 122 -16.81 9.84 -18.63
CA MET A 122 -17.72 8.74 -18.28
C MET A 122 -18.99 8.80 -19.13
N LEU A 123 -19.62 9.96 -19.24
CA LEU A 123 -20.81 10.15 -20.07
C LEU A 123 -20.52 9.86 -21.55
N THR A 124 -19.36 10.27 -22.07
CA THR A 124 -18.93 9.95 -23.43
C THR A 124 -18.78 8.45 -23.65
N MET A 125 -18.21 7.73 -22.68
CA MET A 125 -18.08 6.27 -22.76
C MET A 125 -19.45 5.58 -22.69
N ILE A 126 -20.35 6.04 -21.83
CA ILE A 126 -21.72 5.52 -21.72
C ILE A 126 -22.50 5.72 -23.06
N ASP A 127 -22.42 6.89 -23.65
CA ASP A 127 -23.03 7.17 -24.96
C ASP A 127 -22.48 6.25 -26.05
N THR A 128 -21.17 5.99 -26.05
CA THR A 128 -20.52 5.04 -26.95
C THR A 128 -21.05 3.62 -26.77
N LEU A 129 -21.20 3.18 -25.53
CA LEU A 129 -21.75 1.85 -25.19
C LEU A 129 -23.24 1.75 -25.59
N GLU A 130 -24.04 2.81 -25.38
CA GLU A 130 -25.45 2.85 -25.80
C GLU A 130 -25.58 2.73 -27.33
N LYS A 131 -24.76 3.49 -28.07
CA LYS A 131 -24.72 3.40 -29.55
C LYS A 131 -24.33 2.04 -30.09
N LYS A 132 -23.54 1.29 -29.33
CA LYS A 132 -23.15 -0.10 -29.63
C LYS A 132 -24.13 -1.14 -29.07
N ALA A 133 -25.28 -0.72 -28.53
CA ALA A 133 -26.27 -1.56 -27.87
C ALA A 133 -25.77 -2.40 -26.70
N LEU A 134 -24.66 -2.00 -26.11
CA LEU A 134 -24.08 -2.60 -24.86
C LEU A 134 -24.59 -1.93 -23.60
N ALA A 135 -25.27 -0.77 -23.73
CA ALA A 135 -25.94 -0.10 -22.63
C ALA A 135 -27.40 0.21 -23.00
N TYR A 136 -28.23 0.37 -21.97
CA TYR A 136 -29.66 0.71 -22.15
C TYR A 136 -30.17 1.55 -20.99
N ARG A 137 -31.20 2.34 -21.24
CA ARG A 137 -31.88 3.19 -20.23
C ARG A 137 -32.98 2.38 -19.54
N ALA A 138 -32.93 2.35 -18.23
CA ALA A 138 -33.95 1.72 -17.40
C ALA A 138 -35.08 2.70 -17.06
N PRO A 139 -36.32 2.22 -16.79
CA PRO A 139 -37.47 3.08 -16.48
C PRO A 139 -37.25 4.00 -15.26
N GLY A 140 -36.36 3.66 -14.34
CA GLY A 140 -36.04 4.45 -13.15
C GLY A 140 -35.03 5.58 -13.34
N GLY A 141 -34.56 5.83 -14.60
CA GLY A 141 -33.55 6.83 -14.92
C GLY A 141 -32.11 6.35 -14.84
N ASP A 142 -31.87 5.11 -14.43
CA ASP A 142 -30.57 4.48 -14.47
C ASP A 142 -30.18 4.09 -15.90
N VAL A 143 -28.89 4.07 -16.22
CA VAL A 143 -28.34 3.45 -17.42
C VAL A 143 -27.54 2.24 -17.02
N ASN A 144 -27.85 1.09 -17.58
CA ASN A 144 -27.22 -0.18 -17.25
C ASN A 144 -26.40 -0.73 -18.42
N PHE A 145 -25.34 -1.45 -18.10
CA PHE A 145 -24.56 -2.26 -19.03
C PHE A 145 -25.24 -3.62 -19.22
N ALA A 146 -25.42 -4.03 -20.47
CA ALA A 146 -26.07 -5.30 -20.84
C ALA A 146 -25.02 -6.41 -20.90
N VAL A 147 -24.76 -7.08 -19.76
CA VAL A 147 -23.65 -8.03 -19.59
C VAL A 147 -23.69 -9.17 -20.62
N ARG A 148 -24.85 -9.74 -20.89
CA ARG A 148 -24.98 -10.86 -21.86
C ARG A 148 -24.70 -10.47 -23.31
N LYS A 149 -24.68 -9.17 -23.63
CA LYS A 149 -24.34 -8.68 -24.98
C LYS A 149 -22.84 -8.52 -25.18
N PHE A 150 -22.04 -8.56 -24.10
CA PHE A 150 -20.57 -8.46 -24.19
C PHE A 150 -19.93 -9.86 -24.24
N PRO A 151 -19.36 -10.25 -25.40
CA PRO A 151 -18.68 -11.55 -25.52
C PRO A 151 -17.47 -11.64 -24.59
N GLY A 152 -17.36 -12.75 -23.84
CA GLY A 152 -16.20 -13.01 -22.98
C GLY A 152 -16.29 -12.35 -21.63
N TYR A 153 -17.44 -11.87 -21.17
CA TYR A 153 -17.63 -11.48 -19.77
C TYR A 153 -17.36 -12.70 -18.85
N GLY A 154 -16.58 -12.47 -17.79
CA GLY A 154 -16.10 -13.51 -16.90
C GLY A 154 -14.68 -14.01 -17.22
N LYS A 155 -14.01 -13.47 -18.25
CA LYS A 155 -12.67 -13.93 -18.65
C LYS A 155 -11.60 -13.67 -17.60
N LEU A 156 -11.69 -12.59 -16.83
CA LEU A 156 -10.74 -12.29 -15.75
C LEU A 156 -11.02 -13.12 -14.49
N SER A 157 -12.27 -13.20 -14.08
CA SER A 157 -12.70 -13.98 -12.92
C SER A 157 -12.62 -15.49 -13.19
N GLY A 158 -12.66 -15.88 -14.46
CA GLY A 158 -12.69 -17.27 -14.92
C GLY A 158 -14.00 -17.98 -14.60
N LYS A 159 -15.08 -17.22 -14.43
CA LYS A 159 -16.41 -17.71 -14.16
C LYS A 159 -17.27 -17.60 -15.38
N SER A 160 -18.07 -18.64 -15.66
CA SER A 160 -19.14 -18.57 -16.65
C SER A 160 -20.27 -17.66 -16.16
N LEU A 161 -21.08 -17.13 -17.08
CA LEU A 161 -22.25 -16.31 -16.75
C LEU A 161 -23.24 -17.06 -15.85
N ASP A 162 -23.35 -18.38 -15.99
CA ASP A 162 -24.24 -19.22 -15.17
C ASP A 162 -23.71 -19.41 -13.73
N GLU A 163 -22.41 -19.33 -13.52
CA GLU A 163 -21.79 -19.36 -12.20
C GLU A 163 -21.81 -18.00 -11.49
N LEU A 164 -22.00 -16.92 -12.24
CA LEU A 164 -22.13 -15.56 -11.71
C LEU A 164 -23.56 -15.37 -11.21
N ARG A 165 -23.84 -15.83 -10.01
CA ARG A 165 -25.16 -15.65 -9.40
C ARG A 165 -25.37 -14.17 -9.08
N ALA A 166 -26.36 -13.61 -9.76
CA ALA A 166 -26.84 -12.27 -9.43
C ALA A 166 -27.39 -12.25 -8.01
N GLY A 167 -27.01 -11.30 -7.22
CA GLY A 167 -27.56 -11.09 -5.89
C GLY A 167 -26.75 -11.64 -4.72
N GLU A 168 -25.71 -12.43 -4.92
CA GLU A 168 -24.84 -12.86 -3.80
C GLU A 168 -24.08 -11.69 -3.15
N ARG A 169 -23.88 -10.56 -3.86
CA ARG A 169 -23.23 -9.34 -3.32
C ARG A 169 -24.03 -8.06 -3.47
N VAL A 170 -25.01 -8.02 -4.36
CA VAL A 170 -25.85 -6.84 -4.59
C VAL A 170 -27.29 -7.32 -4.77
N ALA A 171 -28.25 -6.75 -4.04
CA ALA A 171 -29.68 -6.98 -4.27
C ALA A 171 -30.01 -6.65 -5.74
N VAL A 172 -30.74 -7.52 -6.40
CA VAL A 172 -31.26 -7.26 -7.76
C VAL A 172 -32.16 -6.04 -7.67
N LEU A 173 -31.71 -4.93 -8.24
CA LEU A 173 -32.52 -3.71 -8.30
C LEU A 173 -33.60 -3.85 -9.35
N ASP A 174 -34.82 -3.41 -9.02
CA ASP A 174 -35.91 -3.32 -9.98
C ASP A 174 -35.50 -2.42 -11.19
N GLY A 175 -35.83 -2.88 -12.40
CA GLY A 175 -35.58 -2.13 -13.63
C GLY A 175 -34.37 -2.58 -14.46
N LYS A 176 -33.68 -3.67 -14.10
CA LYS A 176 -32.69 -4.32 -14.94
C LYS A 176 -33.29 -5.38 -15.85
N ASP A 177 -32.80 -5.44 -17.11
CA ASP A 177 -33.23 -6.47 -18.08
C ASP A 177 -32.68 -7.86 -17.70
N ASP A 178 -31.47 -7.90 -17.12
CA ASP A 178 -30.83 -9.12 -16.60
C ASP A 178 -30.23 -8.85 -15.19
N PRO A 179 -30.33 -9.78 -14.27
CA PRO A 179 -29.76 -9.66 -12.92
C PRO A 179 -28.24 -9.40 -12.89
N LEU A 180 -27.51 -9.82 -13.92
CA LEU A 180 -26.06 -9.61 -14.04
C LEU A 180 -25.70 -8.19 -14.50
N ASP A 181 -26.67 -7.44 -15.06
CA ASP A 181 -26.41 -6.09 -15.56
C ASP A 181 -26.00 -5.16 -14.42
N PHE A 182 -25.13 -4.22 -14.70
CA PHE A 182 -24.64 -3.28 -13.71
C PHE A 182 -24.79 -1.83 -14.14
N VAL A 183 -24.90 -0.95 -13.16
CA VAL A 183 -25.21 0.46 -13.41
C VAL A 183 -23.98 1.20 -13.92
N LEU A 184 -24.16 1.94 -15.02
CA LEU A 184 -23.20 2.89 -15.59
C LEU A 184 -23.49 4.31 -15.13
N TRP A 185 -24.77 4.69 -15.06
CA TRP A 185 -25.25 5.98 -14.58
C TRP A 185 -26.43 5.76 -13.65
N LYS A 186 -26.39 6.34 -12.47
CA LYS A 186 -27.48 6.30 -11.49
C LYS A 186 -28.31 7.57 -11.59
N GLY A 187 -29.59 7.44 -11.86
CA GLY A 187 -30.52 8.53 -11.80
C GLY A 187 -30.59 9.16 -10.40
N ALA A 188 -30.65 10.49 -10.33
CA ALA A 188 -30.71 11.22 -9.07
C ALA A 188 -31.98 10.90 -8.30
N LYS A 189 -31.85 10.71 -6.99
CA LYS A 189 -32.98 10.50 -6.08
C LYS A 189 -33.30 11.79 -5.33
N PRO A 190 -34.59 12.09 -5.05
CA PRO A 190 -34.97 13.32 -4.32
C PRO A 190 -34.32 13.44 -2.93
N SER A 191 -33.90 12.35 -2.34
CA SER A 191 -33.24 12.31 -1.01
C SER A 191 -31.75 12.53 -1.05
N GLU A 192 -31.13 12.58 -2.25
CA GLU A 192 -29.67 12.75 -2.39
C GLU A 192 -29.30 14.23 -2.35
N PRO A 193 -28.13 14.58 -1.76
CA PRO A 193 -27.61 15.95 -1.77
C PRO A 193 -27.40 16.46 -3.20
N GLY A 194 -27.58 17.77 -3.41
CA GLY A 194 -27.41 18.37 -4.73
C GLY A 194 -25.97 18.30 -5.27
N ASP A 195 -24.97 18.21 -4.38
CA ASP A 195 -23.55 18.04 -4.75
C ASP A 195 -23.18 16.58 -5.12
N ALA A 196 -24.16 15.65 -5.08
CA ALA A 196 -24.02 14.28 -5.55
C ALA A 196 -24.55 14.08 -6.99
N GLN A 197 -24.88 15.13 -7.72
CA GLN A 197 -25.62 15.03 -8.98
C GLN A 197 -24.97 15.90 -10.06
N TRP A 198 -24.90 15.34 -11.27
CA TRP A 198 -24.43 16.01 -12.48
C TRP A 198 -25.53 16.00 -13.55
N PRO A 199 -25.67 17.08 -14.34
CA PRO A 199 -26.57 17.09 -15.49
C PRO A 199 -26.04 16.16 -16.58
N SER A 200 -26.94 15.47 -17.27
CA SER A 200 -26.60 14.63 -18.43
C SER A 200 -27.80 14.46 -19.36
N ASP A 201 -27.58 13.90 -20.56
CA ASP A 201 -28.63 13.52 -21.51
C ASP A 201 -29.48 12.34 -20.98
N TYR A 202 -29.07 11.72 -19.89
CA TYR A 202 -29.78 10.69 -19.15
C TYR A 202 -30.63 11.26 -18.01
N GLY A 203 -30.62 12.57 -17.81
CA GLY A 203 -31.15 13.25 -16.65
C GLY A 203 -30.09 13.53 -15.59
N ALA A 204 -30.50 14.22 -14.51
CA ALA A 204 -29.62 14.44 -13.38
C ALA A 204 -29.26 13.09 -12.71
N GLY A 205 -27.99 12.91 -12.34
CA GLY A 205 -27.53 11.65 -11.76
C GLY A 205 -26.04 11.66 -11.45
N ARG A 206 -25.49 10.48 -11.25
CA ARG A 206 -24.06 10.26 -10.96
C ARG A 206 -23.54 8.99 -11.62
N PRO A 207 -22.21 8.88 -11.83
CA PRO A 207 -21.62 7.66 -12.38
C PRO A 207 -21.83 6.44 -11.47
N GLY A 208 -21.92 5.26 -12.08
CA GLY A 208 -21.70 3.99 -11.40
C GLY A 208 -20.23 3.81 -11.06
N TRP A 209 -19.92 3.04 -10.02
CA TRP A 209 -18.56 2.87 -9.51
C TRP A 209 -17.55 2.32 -10.54
N HIS A 210 -17.98 1.47 -11.47
CA HIS A 210 -17.06 0.79 -12.39
C HIS A 210 -16.64 1.67 -13.57
N ILE A 211 -17.52 2.58 -14.04
CA ILE A 211 -17.23 3.44 -15.19
C ILE A 211 -16.15 4.49 -14.89
N GLU A 212 -15.95 4.81 -13.62
CA GLU A 212 -14.96 5.79 -13.17
C GLU A 212 -13.56 5.38 -13.65
N CYS A 213 -13.10 4.18 -13.25
CA CYS A 213 -11.76 3.68 -13.58
C CYS A 213 -11.61 3.45 -15.09
N SER A 214 -12.64 2.93 -15.75
CA SER A 214 -12.64 2.75 -17.21
C SER A 214 -12.42 4.07 -17.95
N ALA A 215 -13.15 5.12 -17.59
CA ALA A 215 -13.05 6.42 -18.25
C ALA A 215 -11.74 7.13 -17.92
N MET A 216 -11.31 7.10 -16.65
CA MET A 216 -10.05 7.74 -16.21
C MET A 216 -8.83 7.05 -16.81
N SER A 217 -8.78 5.71 -16.83
CA SER A 217 -7.66 4.98 -17.41
C SER A 217 -7.54 5.21 -18.91
N CYS A 218 -8.66 5.15 -19.66
CA CYS A 218 -8.67 5.45 -21.09
C CYS A 218 -8.25 6.89 -21.39
N ALA A 219 -8.71 7.86 -20.59
CA ALA A 219 -8.37 9.28 -20.79
C ALA A 219 -6.90 9.59 -20.54
N LEU A 220 -6.28 8.95 -19.55
CA LEU A 220 -4.92 9.25 -19.10
C LEU A 220 -3.85 8.34 -19.72
N LEU A 221 -4.18 7.09 -20.03
CA LEU A 221 -3.23 6.09 -20.51
C LEU A 221 -3.54 5.61 -21.94
N GLY A 222 -4.67 6.01 -22.51
CA GLY A 222 -5.14 5.55 -23.81
C GLY A 222 -6.00 4.29 -23.72
N GLU A 223 -6.50 3.84 -24.88
CA GLU A 223 -7.46 2.71 -24.98
C GLU A 223 -6.86 1.37 -24.53
N SER A 224 -5.55 1.24 -24.59
CA SER A 224 -4.79 0.09 -24.13
C SER A 224 -3.52 0.54 -23.42
N PHE A 225 -3.17 -0.14 -22.31
CA PHE A 225 -1.97 0.15 -21.52
C PHE A 225 -1.36 -1.13 -20.95
N ASP A 226 -0.20 -1.02 -20.28
CA ASP A 226 0.62 -2.18 -19.94
C ASP A 226 0.10 -2.97 -18.73
N ILE A 227 -0.17 -2.29 -17.60
CA ILE A 227 -0.49 -2.94 -16.33
C ILE A 227 -1.76 -2.32 -15.73
N HIS A 228 -2.74 -3.16 -15.40
CA HIS A 228 -3.86 -2.80 -14.54
C HIS A 228 -3.78 -3.55 -13.22
N GLY A 229 -3.86 -2.83 -12.11
CA GLY A 229 -3.67 -3.41 -10.79
C GLY A 229 -4.71 -3.04 -9.75
N GLY A 230 -4.76 -3.83 -8.66
CA GLY A 230 -5.61 -3.56 -7.50
C GLY A 230 -5.60 -4.70 -6.48
N GLY A 231 -6.48 -4.61 -5.50
CA GLY A 231 -6.73 -5.70 -4.55
C GLY A 231 -7.40 -6.91 -5.20
N ALA A 232 -7.17 -8.11 -4.69
CA ALA A 232 -7.80 -9.32 -5.21
C ALA A 232 -9.35 -9.30 -5.14
N ASP A 233 -9.94 -8.47 -4.29
CA ASP A 233 -11.38 -8.26 -4.23
C ASP A 233 -11.93 -7.41 -5.38
N LEU A 234 -11.07 -6.67 -6.07
CA LEU A 234 -11.46 -5.91 -7.24
C LEU A 234 -11.54 -6.77 -8.51
N GLN A 235 -10.91 -7.95 -8.53
CA GLN A 235 -10.92 -8.83 -9.68
C GLN A 235 -12.35 -9.08 -10.19
N PHE A 236 -13.30 -9.29 -9.26
CA PHE A 236 -14.72 -9.41 -9.55
C PHE A 236 -15.57 -8.74 -8.44
N PRO A 237 -16.58 -7.92 -8.80
CA PRO A 237 -17.00 -7.59 -10.18
C PRO A 237 -16.26 -6.40 -10.82
N HIS A 238 -15.44 -5.62 -10.08
CA HIS A 238 -14.98 -4.30 -10.51
C HIS A 238 -14.15 -4.34 -11.80
N HIS A 239 -13.01 -5.05 -11.80
CA HIS A 239 -12.13 -5.13 -12.97
C HIS A 239 -12.76 -5.90 -14.16
N GLU A 240 -13.59 -6.91 -13.86
CA GLU A 240 -14.37 -7.58 -14.91
C GLU A 240 -15.31 -6.61 -15.63
N ASN A 241 -15.97 -5.73 -14.86
CA ASN A 241 -16.85 -4.69 -15.40
C ASN A 241 -16.07 -3.60 -16.15
N GLU A 242 -14.87 -3.23 -15.69
CA GLU A 242 -14.00 -2.30 -16.41
C GLU A 242 -13.57 -2.86 -17.78
N ILE A 243 -13.25 -4.15 -17.84
CA ILE A 243 -12.97 -4.85 -19.10
C ILE A 243 -14.18 -4.71 -20.05
N ALA A 244 -15.37 -5.05 -19.55
CA ALA A 244 -16.57 -5.02 -20.37
C ALA A 244 -16.89 -3.61 -20.88
N GLN A 245 -16.74 -2.59 -20.04
CA GLN A 245 -16.96 -1.19 -20.40
C GLN A 245 -15.94 -0.70 -21.43
N SER A 246 -14.65 -0.85 -21.12
CA SER A 246 -13.58 -0.29 -21.94
C SER A 246 -13.44 -1.03 -23.27
N GLU A 247 -13.41 -2.36 -23.26
CA GLU A 247 -13.32 -3.14 -24.50
C GLU A 247 -14.61 -3.06 -25.32
N GLY A 248 -15.78 -2.97 -24.66
CA GLY A 248 -17.04 -2.70 -25.33
C GLY A 248 -17.04 -1.35 -26.02
N ALA A 249 -16.54 -0.30 -25.38
CA ALA A 249 -16.47 1.04 -25.95
C ALA A 249 -15.43 1.16 -27.06
N THR A 250 -14.21 0.64 -26.87
CA THR A 250 -13.07 0.85 -27.78
C THR A 250 -12.88 -0.26 -28.80
N GLY A 251 -13.22 -1.49 -28.47
CA GLY A 251 -12.91 -2.69 -29.24
C GLY A 251 -11.47 -3.18 -29.10
N GLN A 252 -10.71 -2.58 -28.15
CA GLN A 252 -9.30 -2.94 -27.86
C GLN A 252 -9.19 -3.56 -26.46
N PRO A 253 -8.24 -4.47 -26.22
CA PRO A 253 -7.94 -4.95 -24.86
C PRO A 253 -7.56 -3.78 -23.95
N LEU A 254 -8.17 -3.67 -22.75
CA LEU A 254 -7.92 -2.55 -21.84
C LEU A 254 -6.49 -2.57 -21.28
N ALA A 255 -6.05 -3.71 -20.78
CA ALA A 255 -4.71 -3.86 -20.24
C ALA A 255 -4.06 -5.18 -20.67
N ARG A 256 -2.74 -5.13 -20.86
CA ARG A 256 -1.95 -6.30 -21.24
C ARG A 256 -1.76 -7.27 -20.07
N VAL A 257 -1.49 -6.74 -18.87
CA VAL A 257 -1.24 -7.52 -17.66
C VAL A 257 -2.17 -7.04 -16.55
N TRP A 258 -2.82 -7.99 -15.90
CA TRP A 258 -3.68 -7.76 -14.74
C TRP A 258 -2.99 -8.25 -13.47
N MET A 259 -2.73 -7.35 -12.52
CA MET A 259 -2.04 -7.65 -11.28
C MET A 259 -2.95 -7.49 -10.07
N HIS A 260 -3.00 -8.49 -9.20
CA HIS A 260 -3.81 -8.41 -7.98
C HIS A 260 -2.98 -8.74 -6.74
N ASN A 261 -3.01 -7.85 -5.75
CA ASN A 261 -2.39 -8.12 -4.46
C ASN A 261 -3.34 -8.88 -3.52
N GLY A 262 -2.77 -9.79 -2.73
CA GLY A 262 -3.51 -10.58 -1.77
C GLY A 262 -4.08 -9.76 -0.61
N PHE A 263 -5.06 -10.32 0.08
CA PHE A 263 -5.75 -9.71 1.21
C PHE A 263 -4.86 -9.60 2.45
N VAL A 264 -5.23 -8.66 3.33
CA VAL A 264 -4.79 -8.70 4.72
C VAL A 264 -5.84 -9.43 5.55
N THR A 265 -5.38 -10.41 6.32
CA THR A 265 -6.20 -11.15 7.27
C THR A 265 -5.75 -10.87 8.69
N ARG A 266 -6.61 -11.07 9.67
CA ARG A 266 -6.30 -11.14 11.09
C ARG A 266 -6.79 -12.49 11.60
N ASP A 267 -5.91 -13.22 12.26
CA ASP A 267 -6.25 -14.58 12.76
C ASP A 267 -6.83 -15.48 11.67
N ASN A 268 -6.32 -15.33 10.41
CA ASN A 268 -6.78 -15.96 9.18
C ASN A 268 -8.21 -15.58 8.72
N GLU A 269 -8.83 -14.59 9.34
CA GLU A 269 -10.11 -14.02 8.88
C GLU A 269 -9.87 -12.73 8.12
N LYS A 270 -10.62 -12.49 7.04
CA LYS A 270 -10.53 -11.25 6.26
C LYS A 270 -10.87 -10.05 7.14
N MET A 271 -10.00 -9.03 7.15
CA MET A 271 -10.29 -7.78 7.84
C MET A 271 -11.52 -7.10 7.25
N SER A 272 -12.48 -6.75 8.12
CA SER A 272 -13.64 -5.96 7.73
C SER A 272 -14.12 -5.06 8.87
N LYS A 273 -14.76 -3.94 8.51
CA LYS A 273 -15.34 -3.00 9.49
C LYS A 273 -16.45 -3.65 10.31
N SER A 274 -17.24 -4.53 9.70
CA SER A 274 -18.35 -5.22 10.36
C SER A 274 -17.91 -6.21 11.44
N LEU A 275 -16.67 -6.74 11.33
CA LEU A 275 -16.12 -7.67 12.32
C LEU A 275 -15.31 -6.97 13.41
N GLY A 276 -15.13 -5.64 13.35
CA GLY A 276 -14.34 -4.90 14.33
C GLY A 276 -12.86 -5.29 14.39
N ASN A 277 -12.38 -6.05 13.39
CA ASN A 277 -10.99 -6.51 13.27
C ASN A 277 -10.14 -5.64 12.34
N PHE A 278 -10.53 -4.42 12.17
CA PHE A 278 -10.02 -3.41 11.24
C PHE A 278 -9.06 -2.47 11.98
N PHE A 279 -7.91 -2.19 11.37
CA PHE A 279 -6.91 -1.26 11.91
C PHE A 279 -6.57 -0.21 10.87
N THR A 280 -6.65 1.06 11.27
CA THR A 280 -6.17 2.15 10.45
C THR A 280 -4.64 2.15 10.40
N ILE A 281 -4.08 2.72 9.32
CA ILE A 281 -2.62 2.92 9.21
C ILE A 281 -2.11 3.72 10.41
N ARG A 282 -2.84 4.76 10.83
CA ARG A 282 -2.47 5.64 11.96
C ARG A 282 -2.40 4.92 13.29
N GLU A 283 -3.35 4.01 13.57
CA GLU A 283 -3.32 3.20 14.79
C GLU A 283 -2.10 2.28 14.84
N ILE A 284 -1.68 1.76 13.68
CA ILE A 284 -0.47 0.94 13.58
C ILE A 284 0.78 1.80 13.71
N LEU A 285 0.83 2.95 13.02
CA LEU A 285 1.95 3.89 13.10
C LEU A 285 2.09 4.55 14.49
N ALA A 286 1.03 4.55 15.30
CA ALA A 286 1.10 4.95 16.70
C ALA A 286 1.93 3.96 17.56
N LYS A 287 2.09 2.71 17.11
CA LYS A 287 2.83 1.67 17.83
C LYS A 287 4.17 1.34 17.17
N TYR A 288 4.23 1.34 15.83
CA TYR A 288 5.37 0.90 15.05
C TYR A 288 5.85 2.00 14.10
N ASP A 289 7.13 2.03 13.80
CA ASP A 289 7.66 2.88 12.76
C ASP A 289 7.21 2.41 11.36
N ALA A 290 7.13 3.36 10.45
CA ALA A 290 6.59 3.13 9.12
C ALA A 290 7.39 2.11 8.30
N GLU A 291 8.73 2.11 8.47
CA GLU A 291 9.59 1.18 7.75
C GLU A 291 9.41 -0.27 8.26
N THR A 292 9.14 -0.46 9.55
CA THR A 292 8.72 -1.77 10.09
C THR A 292 7.42 -2.26 9.46
N VAL A 293 6.42 -1.39 9.31
CA VAL A 293 5.15 -1.74 8.65
C VAL A 293 5.39 -2.08 7.18
N ARG A 294 6.18 -1.29 6.48
CA ARG A 294 6.56 -1.55 5.09
C ARG A 294 7.30 -2.88 4.95
N PHE A 295 8.29 -3.13 5.82
CA PHE A 295 9.06 -4.37 5.81
C PHE A 295 8.18 -5.59 6.11
N PHE A 296 7.27 -5.50 7.08
CA PHE A 296 6.27 -6.54 7.36
C PHE A 296 5.47 -6.90 6.11
N ILE A 297 5.02 -5.89 5.36
CA ILE A 297 4.26 -6.07 4.11
C ILE A 297 5.12 -6.79 3.05
N LEU A 298 6.40 -6.42 2.91
CA LEU A 298 7.29 -6.92 1.86
C LEU A 298 7.89 -8.32 2.15
N ARG A 299 7.79 -8.80 3.39
CA ARG A 299 8.20 -10.18 3.74
C ARG A 299 7.28 -11.24 3.13
N ALA A 300 6.08 -10.87 2.69
CA ALA A 300 5.18 -11.75 1.97
C ALA A 300 5.10 -11.31 0.51
N HIS A 301 5.11 -12.28 -0.40
CA HIS A 301 4.89 -12.00 -1.82
C HIS A 301 3.59 -11.22 -2.03
N TYR A 302 3.56 -10.25 -2.95
CA TYR A 302 2.41 -9.34 -3.10
C TYR A 302 1.09 -10.06 -3.35
N ARG A 303 1.09 -11.22 -4.05
CA ARG A 303 -0.11 -12.03 -4.32
C ARG A 303 -0.58 -12.87 -3.14
N SER A 304 0.28 -13.13 -2.16
CA SER A 304 -0.07 -13.95 -1.00
C SER A 304 -0.92 -13.18 -0.01
N ALA A 305 -1.81 -13.89 0.69
CA ALA A 305 -2.47 -13.32 1.86
C ALA A 305 -1.45 -12.94 2.93
N LEU A 306 -1.69 -11.83 3.61
CA LEU A 306 -0.84 -11.30 4.67
C LEU A 306 -1.59 -11.36 5.99
N ASN A 307 -1.17 -12.26 6.89
CA ASN A 307 -1.79 -12.35 8.21
C ASN A 307 -1.15 -11.36 9.17
N TYR A 308 -1.96 -10.45 9.71
CA TYR A 308 -1.55 -9.40 10.63
C TYR A 308 -1.71 -9.84 12.08
N SER A 309 -0.69 -9.59 12.89
CA SER A 309 -0.75 -9.51 14.35
C SER A 309 0.37 -8.59 14.86
N ASP A 310 0.24 -8.09 16.09
CA ASP A 310 1.31 -7.30 16.72
C ASP A 310 2.60 -8.14 16.81
N ALA A 311 2.52 -9.43 17.12
CA ALA A 311 3.68 -10.33 17.14
C ALA A 311 4.41 -10.44 15.79
N HIS A 312 3.69 -10.41 14.67
CA HIS A 312 4.30 -10.39 13.34
C HIS A 312 5.00 -9.06 13.04
N LEU A 313 4.50 -7.94 13.54
CA LEU A 313 5.19 -6.65 13.44
C LEU A 313 6.42 -6.58 14.34
N ASP A 314 6.37 -7.14 15.55
CA ASP A 314 7.51 -7.25 16.44
C ASP A 314 8.64 -8.07 15.82
N ASP A 315 8.29 -9.23 15.22
CA ASP A 315 9.24 -10.06 14.47
C ASP A 315 9.82 -9.34 13.25
N ALA A 316 8.97 -8.62 12.49
CA ALA A 316 9.42 -7.80 11.36
C ALA A 316 10.41 -6.72 11.81
N ARG A 317 10.12 -6.03 12.93
CA ARG A 317 11.01 -5.03 13.49
C ARG A 317 12.34 -5.63 13.97
N GLY A 318 12.29 -6.76 14.64
CA GLY A 318 13.50 -7.48 15.06
C GLY A 318 14.37 -7.90 13.87
N ALA A 319 13.76 -8.32 12.78
CA ALA A 319 14.47 -8.64 11.54
C ALA A 319 15.07 -7.39 10.89
N LEU A 320 14.30 -6.29 10.76
CA LEU A 320 14.78 -5.03 10.19
C LEU A 320 15.95 -4.44 11.02
N LYS A 321 15.88 -4.53 12.36
CA LYS A 321 16.99 -4.14 13.25
C LYS A 321 18.30 -4.83 12.91
N ARG A 322 18.28 -6.10 12.49
CA ARG A 322 19.52 -6.81 12.09
C ARG A 322 20.17 -6.18 10.87
N LEU A 323 19.38 -5.72 9.90
CA LEU A 323 19.87 -5.02 8.71
C LEU A 323 20.48 -3.66 9.09
N TYR A 324 19.79 -2.90 9.94
CA TYR A 324 20.28 -1.62 10.44
C TYR A 324 21.51 -1.76 11.32
N THR A 325 21.61 -2.83 12.12
CA THR A 325 22.81 -3.13 12.90
C THR A 325 24.04 -3.32 12.00
N ALA A 326 23.89 -4.00 10.86
CA ALA A 326 24.99 -4.12 9.90
C ALA A 326 25.39 -2.76 9.31
N LEU A 327 24.41 -1.89 9.00
CA LEU A 327 24.68 -0.53 8.50
C LEU A 327 25.28 0.43 9.55
N ASP A 328 25.02 0.22 10.84
CA ASP A 328 25.62 1.03 11.92
C ASP A 328 27.10 0.69 12.17
N LEU A 329 27.58 -0.46 11.71
CA LEU A 329 28.96 -0.89 11.92
C LEU A 329 29.99 -0.18 11.04
N VAL A 330 29.59 0.29 9.87
CA VAL A 330 30.45 0.97 8.89
C VAL A 330 29.68 2.05 8.15
N ALA A 331 30.35 3.15 7.84
CA ALA A 331 29.74 4.18 7.00
C ALA A 331 29.41 3.58 5.62
N SER A 332 28.17 3.75 5.16
CA SER A 332 27.79 3.35 3.82
C SER A 332 28.22 4.41 2.81
N THR A 333 28.83 3.99 1.71
CA THR A 333 29.14 4.87 0.58
C THR A 333 27.95 4.90 -0.37
N ALA A 334 27.49 6.09 -0.77
CA ALA A 334 26.48 6.18 -1.82
C ALA A 334 27.08 5.67 -3.13
N LEU A 335 26.39 4.70 -3.77
CA LEU A 335 26.85 4.13 -5.03
C LEU A 335 25.67 3.81 -5.94
N ALA A 336 25.94 3.82 -7.25
CA ALA A 336 25.06 3.24 -8.24
C ALA A 336 25.19 1.70 -8.15
N VAL A 337 24.07 0.98 -8.29
CA VAL A 337 24.09 -0.48 -8.21
C VAL A 337 24.77 -1.05 -9.45
N ASP A 338 25.88 -1.76 -9.23
CA ASP A 338 26.46 -2.63 -10.26
C ASP A 338 25.70 -3.96 -10.27
N TRP A 339 24.88 -4.16 -11.28
CA TRP A 339 24.07 -5.38 -11.44
C TRP A 339 24.91 -6.63 -11.78
N ALA A 340 26.22 -6.49 -12.07
CA ALA A 340 27.13 -7.63 -12.21
C ALA A 340 27.64 -8.15 -10.85
N ASN A 341 27.51 -7.36 -9.77
CA ASN A 341 27.82 -7.83 -8.42
C ASN A 341 26.96 -9.06 -8.07
N PRO A 342 27.53 -10.15 -7.52
CA PRO A 342 26.79 -11.39 -7.24
C PRO A 342 25.53 -11.21 -6.37
N PHE A 343 25.55 -10.34 -5.38
CA PHE A 343 24.36 -10.04 -4.55
C PHE A 343 23.32 -9.23 -5.34
N ALA A 344 23.76 -8.20 -6.06
CA ALA A 344 22.86 -7.40 -6.89
C ALA A 344 22.21 -8.24 -8.01
N ALA A 345 22.97 -9.12 -8.65
CA ALA A 345 22.46 -10.04 -9.69
C ALA A 345 21.38 -10.97 -9.14
N ARG A 346 21.58 -11.54 -7.94
CA ARG A 346 20.59 -12.41 -7.28
C ARG A 346 19.36 -11.63 -6.84
N PHE A 347 19.54 -10.43 -6.30
CA PHE A 347 18.45 -9.52 -5.95
C PHE A 347 17.62 -9.17 -7.19
N LYS A 348 18.29 -8.82 -8.29
CA LYS A 348 17.65 -8.55 -9.58
C LYS A 348 16.87 -9.77 -10.08
N SER A 349 17.47 -10.97 -10.03
CA SER A 349 16.79 -12.20 -10.44
C SER A 349 15.52 -12.47 -9.63
N ALA A 350 15.53 -12.21 -8.32
CA ALA A 350 14.35 -12.33 -7.47
C ALA A 350 13.26 -11.32 -7.86
N MET A 351 13.64 -10.07 -8.07
CA MET A 351 12.70 -9.02 -8.42
C MET A 351 12.15 -9.14 -9.85
N ASP A 352 12.94 -9.67 -10.78
CA ASP A 352 12.52 -9.93 -12.17
C ASP A 352 11.56 -11.12 -12.29
N GLU A 353 11.41 -11.89 -11.22
CA GLU A 353 10.48 -13.01 -11.13
C GLU A 353 9.26 -12.59 -10.30
N ASP A 354 8.31 -11.93 -10.96
CA ASP A 354 7.02 -11.51 -10.39
C ASP A 354 7.17 -10.67 -9.10
N PHE A 355 8.18 -9.79 -9.08
CA PHE A 355 8.47 -8.94 -7.93
C PHE A 355 8.67 -9.74 -6.62
N GLY A 356 9.49 -10.78 -6.65
CA GLY A 356 9.77 -11.70 -5.55
C GLY A 356 10.48 -11.03 -4.37
N THR A 357 9.73 -10.17 -3.63
CA THR A 357 10.27 -9.43 -2.48
C THR A 357 10.76 -10.31 -1.35
N PRO A 358 10.17 -11.49 -1.02
CA PRO A 358 10.72 -12.37 0.01
C PRO A 358 12.13 -12.85 -0.31
N GLU A 359 12.38 -13.26 -1.54
CA GLU A 359 13.68 -13.74 -2.04
C GLU A 359 14.68 -12.58 -2.10
N ALA A 360 14.24 -11.40 -2.55
CA ALA A 360 15.05 -10.18 -2.54
C ALA A 360 15.47 -9.78 -1.13
N VAL A 361 14.57 -9.85 -0.15
CA VAL A 361 14.85 -9.61 1.27
C VAL A 361 15.84 -10.64 1.83
N ALA A 362 15.77 -11.91 1.42
CA ALA A 362 16.76 -12.92 1.81
C ALA A 362 18.17 -12.53 1.34
N VAL A 363 18.32 -12.01 0.14
CA VAL A 363 19.60 -11.48 -0.36
C VAL A 363 20.11 -10.32 0.47
N LEU A 364 19.23 -9.42 0.93
CA LEU A 364 19.63 -8.32 1.84
C LEU A 364 20.20 -8.84 3.17
N PHE A 365 19.64 -9.92 3.72
CA PHE A 365 20.18 -10.54 4.95
C PHE A 365 21.54 -11.19 4.73
N GLU A 366 21.76 -11.86 3.60
CA GLU A 366 23.06 -12.42 3.27
C GLU A 366 24.11 -11.32 3.10
N LEU A 367 23.74 -10.23 2.39
CA LEU A 367 24.61 -9.07 2.19
C LEU A 367 24.91 -8.36 3.55
N ALA A 368 23.94 -8.29 4.46
CA ALA A 368 24.18 -7.80 5.82
C ALA A 368 25.18 -8.70 6.59
N GLY A 369 25.12 -10.03 6.39
CA GLY A 369 26.12 -10.97 6.89
C GLY A 369 27.51 -10.69 6.32
N GLU A 370 27.61 -10.34 5.03
CA GLU A 370 28.86 -9.92 4.39
C GLU A 370 29.39 -8.61 4.99
N VAL A 371 28.54 -7.60 5.19
CA VAL A 371 28.92 -6.34 5.84
C VAL A 371 29.47 -6.60 7.26
N ASN A 372 28.80 -7.47 8.03
CA ASN A 372 29.24 -7.84 9.38
C ASN A 372 30.64 -8.48 9.38
N ARG A 373 30.95 -9.31 8.39
CA ARG A 373 32.20 -10.04 8.26
C ARG A 373 33.34 -9.18 7.72
N SER A 374 33.09 -8.50 6.61
CA SER A 374 34.13 -7.77 5.84
C SER A 374 34.37 -6.35 6.33
N ARG A 375 33.38 -5.73 6.99
CA ARG A 375 33.39 -4.30 7.33
C ARG A 375 33.57 -3.38 6.11
N SER A 376 33.17 -3.86 4.93
CA SER A 376 33.28 -3.12 3.68
C SER A 376 32.25 -2.01 3.61
N THR A 377 32.70 -0.76 3.37
CA THR A 377 31.86 0.41 3.11
C THR A 377 31.08 0.26 1.81
N GLU A 378 31.66 -0.43 0.81
CA GLU A 378 31.02 -0.73 -0.46
C GLU A 378 29.86 -1.73 -0.27
N SER A 379 30.08 -2.82 0.47
CA SER A 379 29.01 -3.78 0.78
C SER A 379 27.88 -3.14 1.58
N ALA A 380 28.19 -2.24 2.51
CA ALA A 380 27.18 -1.46 3.24
C ALA A 380 26.41 -0.50 2.31
N GLY A 381 27.14 0.16 1.38
CA GLY A 381 26.53 0.99 0.34
C GLY A 381 25.59 0.21 -0.57
N LEU A 382 26.01 -0.99 -1.00
CA LEU A 382 25.17 -1.88 -1.82
C LEU A 382 23.92 -2.33 -1.05
N LEU A 383 24.06 -2.72 0.23
CA LEU A 383 22.92 -3.11 1.07
C LEU A 383 21.88 -1.97 1.16
N LYS A 384 22.36 -0.74 1.37
CA LYS A 384 21.49 0.44 1.43
C LYS A 384 20.84 0.75 0.08
N ALA A 385 21.59 0.64 -1.01
CA ALA A 385 21.09 0.90 -2.36
C ALA A 385 20.02 -0.12 -2.78
N LEU A 386 20.26 -1.43 -2.58
CA LEU A 386 19.28 -2.47 -2.87
C LEU A 386 18.04 -2.35 -1.97
N GLY A 387 18.22 -2.09 -0.67
CA GLY A 387 17.10 -1.79 0.24
C GLY A 387 16.26 -0.60 -0.25
N GLY A 388 16.91 0.43 -0.80
CA GLY A 388 16.25 1.61 -1.35
C GLY A 388 15.31 1.33 -2.51
N THR A 389 15.58 0.31 -3.33
CA THR A 389 14.66 -0.11 -4.41
C THR A 389 13.36 -0.68 -3.86
N LEU A 390 13.35 -1.14 -2.60
CA LEU A 390 12.18 -1.58 -1.87
C LEU A 390 11.60 -0.48 -0.96
N GLY A 391 12.21 0.70 -0.92
CA GLY A 391 11.88 1.77 0.02
C GLY A 391 12.26 1.44 1.47
N LEU A 392 13.30 0.61 1.66
CA LEU A 392 13.84 0.19 2.96
C LEU A 392 15.25 0.75 3.18
N LEU A 393 15.70 0.78 4.43
CA LEU A 393 17.07 1.15 4.83
C LEU A 393 17.44 2.60 4.50
N GLN A 394 16.47 3.50 4.50
CA GLN A 394 16.66 4.90 4.13
C GLN A 394 16.93 5.81 5.34
N GLU A 395 16.62 5.36 6.54
CA GLU A 395 16.86 6.11 7.76
C GLU A 395 18.34 6.08 8.17
N ASN A 396 18.70 6.98 9.11
CA ASN A 396 19.98 6.87 9.79
C ASN A 396 19.97 5.62 10.68
N PRO A 397 20.96 4.71 10.57
CA PRO A 397 20.95 3.45 11.29
C PRO A 397 20.84 3.63 12.80
N ARG A 398 21.60 4.56 13.37
CA ARG A 398 21.58 4.82 14.82
C ARG A 398 20.23 5.37 15.27
N THR A 399 19.63 6.28 14.52
CA THR A 399 18.30 6.82 14.81
C THR A 399 17.24 5.70 14.83
N PHE A 400 17.28 4.80 13.83
CA PHE A 400 16.37 3.65 13.80
C PHE A 400 16.57 2.72 15.00
N LEU A 401 17.82 2.36 15.32
CA LEU A 401 18.15 1.45 16.42
C LEU A 401 17.79 2.01 17.80
N GLN A 402 17.85 3.32 17.97
CA GLN A 402 17.52 4.03 19.20
C GLN A 402 16.04 4.34 19.37
N ARG A 403 15.23 4.17 18.30
CA ARG A 403 13.79 4.42 18.35
C ARG A 403 13.07 3.40 19.21
N ARG A 404 12.31 3.87 20.20
CA ARG A 404 11.49 3.05 21.09
C ARG A 404 10.10 2.80 20.49
N VAL A 405 9.58 1.60 20.67
CA VAL A 405 8.19 1.25 20.29
C VAL A 405 7.23 1.86 21.31
N GLY A 406 6.10 2.39 20.82
CA GLY A 406 5.01 2.87 21.68
C GLY A 406 5.20 4.25 22.30
N ILE A 407 6.26 5.00 21.92
CA ILE A 407 6.48 6.36 22.41
C ILE A 407 6.51 7.33 21.25
N ILE A 408 5.37 7.95 20.96
CA ILE A 408 5.32 9.14 20.11
C ILE A 408 5.54 10.34 21.02
N GLY A 409 6.74 10.91 20.98
CA GLY A 409 7.08 12.13 21.71
C GLY A 409 8.06 12.97 20.91
N THR A 410 7.54 13.99 20.24
CA THR A 410 8.33 15.15 19.82
C THR A 410 8.57 16.02 21.06
N GLY A 411 9.79 16.05 21.58
CA GLY A 411 10.24 17.06 22.56
C GLY A 411 9.68 16.91 23.98
N SER A 412 10.59 16.82 24.93
CA SER A 412 10.45 17.08 26.38
C SER A 412 9.01 17.29 26.88
N SER A 413 8.31 16.25 27.22
CA SER A 413 7.09 16.29 28.02
C SER A 413 6.72 14.89 28.51
N THR A 414 6.24 14.82 29.73
CA THR A 414 5.76 13.64 30.43
C THR A 414 4.75 12.85 29.55
N VAL A 415 5.12 11.66 29.09
CA VAL A 415 4.22 10.80 28.32
C VAL A 415 3.33 10.02 29.28
N THR A 416 2.04 10.30 29.25
CA THR A 416 1.02 9.49 29.93
C THR A 416 0.68 8.30 29.03
N VAL A 417 1.10 7.10 29.41
CA VAL A 417 0.70 5.85 28.75
C VAL A 417 -0.69 5.48 29.24
N THR A 418 -1.72 5.65 28.42
CA THR A 418 -3.06 5.12 28.69
C THR A 418 -3.11 3.66 28.25
N SER A 419 -2.91 2.73 29.17
CA SER A 419 -3.30 1.33 28.93
C SER A 419 -4.78 1.19 29.28
N THR A 420 -5.57 0.59 28.40
CA THR A 420 -6.94 0.14 28.65
C THR A 420 -6.92 -1.12 29.52
N GLY A 421 -6.47 -0.96 30.76
CA GLY A 421 -6.51 -1.98 31.78
C GLY A 421 -6.38 -1.27 33.12
N THR A 422 -7.32 -1.53 34.04
CA THR A 422 -7.37 -0.95 35.38
C THR A 422 -6.12 -1.31 36.19
N GLY A 423 -5.08 -0.52 36.05
CA GLY A 423 -3.86 -0.59 36.84
C GLY A 423 -3.09 0.71 36.67
N THR A 424 -3.04 1.50 37.74
CA THR A 424 -2.23 2.73 37.80
C THR A 424 -0.75 2.30 37.83
N VAL A 425 -0.08 2.38 36.68
CA VAL A 425 1.38 2.25 36.62
C VAL A 425 1.96 3.63 36.88
N THR A 426 2.55 3.84 38.07
CA THR A 426 3.37 5.01 38.38
C THR A 426 4.45 5.15 37.33
N GLY A 427 4.41 6.24 36.54
CA GLY A 427 5.24 6.45 35.38
C GLY A 427 6.74 6.38 35.67
N ALA A 428 7.43 5.40 35.12
CA ALA A 428 8.86 5.43 35.00
C ALA A 428 9.24 6.61 34.12
N VAL A 429 9.99 7.58 34.66
CA VAL A 429 10.54 8.69 33.91
C VAL A 429 11.49 8.10 32.86
N ILE A 430 11.07 8.17 31.60
CA ILE A 430 11.89 7.68 30.50
C ILE A 430 13.01 8.71 30.25
N PRO A 431 14.30 8.35 30.40
CA PRO A 431 15.36 9.32 30.21
C PRO A 431 15.42 9.78 28.75
N SER A 432 15.68 11.07 28.55
CA SER A 432 16.00 11.64 27.24
C SER A 432 17.29 11.03 26.69
N THR A 433 17.53 11.14 25.38
CA THR A 433 18.80 10.72 24.75
C THR A 433 20.01 11.30 25.50
N GLU A 434 19.97 12.58 25.86
CA GLU A 434 20.99 13.24 26.66
C GLU A 434 21.14 12.63 28.07
N GLY A 435 20.01 12.23 28.67
CA GLY A 435 20.01 11.53 29.95
C GLY A 435 20.69 10.16 29.88
N ILE A 436 20.45 9.43 28.79
CA ILE A 436 21.09 8.13 28.53
C ILE A 436 22.59 8.31 28.31
N GLU A 437 23.00 9.25 27.46
CA GLU A 437 24.42 9.52 27.17
C GLU A 437 25.16 9.95 28.44
N ARG A 438 24.55 10.73 29.32
CA ARG A 438 25.10 11.09 30.63
C ARG A 438 25.31 9.86 31.52
N ARG A 439 24.36 8.92 31.53
CA ARG A 439 24.47 7.67 32.28
C ARG A 439 25.56 6.75 31.73
N ILE A 440 25.72 6.73 30.39
CA ILE A 440 26.82 6.00 29.73
C ILE A 440 28.17 6.59 30.14
N ALA A 441 28.29 7.92 30.14
CA ALA A 441 29.50 8.59 30.60
C ALA A 441 29.83 8.27 32.06
N GLN A 442 28.82 8.29 32.95
CA GLN A 442 28.98 7.88 34.37
C GLN A 442 29.47 6.42 34.50
N ARG A 443 28.87 5.51 33.71
CA ARG A 443 29.28 4.09 33.69
C ARG A 443 30.72 3.94 33.20
N THR A 444 31.12 4.68 32.18
CA THR A 444 32.50 4.66 31.66
C THR A 444 33.48 5.16 32.70
N ALA A 445 33.15 6.23 33.42
CA ALA A 445 33.97 6.73 34.53
C ALA A 445 34.08 5.71 35.68
N ALA A 446 32.98 5.03 36.04
CA ALA A 446 32.98 3.96 37.04
C ALA A 446 33.88 2.78 36.64
N LYS A 447 33.83 2.36 35.36
CA LYS A 447 34.75 1.34 34.80
C LYS A 447 36.22 1.76 34.90
N ALA A 448 36.53 3.00 34.53
CA ALA A 448 37.88 3.55 34.61
C ALA A 448 38.41 3.59 36.05
N ALA A 449 37.54 3.88 37.02
CA ALA A 449 37.83 3.84 38.45
C ALA A 449 37.79 2.42 39.04
N LYS A 450 37.65 1.37 38.23
CA LYS A 450 37.49 -0.04 38.63
C LYS A 450 36.31 -0.30 39.58
N ASN A 451 35.32 0.60 39.62
CA ASN A 451 34.08 0.41 40.37
C ASN A 451 33.07 -0.33 39.50
N PHE A 452 33.28 -1.64 39.35
CA PHE A 452 32.43 -2.49 38.49
C PHE A 452 31.00 -2.63 39.02
N ALA A 453 30.81 -2.60 40.34
CA ALA A 453 29.50 -2.67 40.98
C ALA A 453 28.61 -1.48 40.52
N GLU A 454 29.15 -0.27 40.50
CA GLU A 454 28.42 0.93 40.03
C GLU A 454 28.20 0.88 38.52
N ALA A 455 29.17 0.41 37.76
CA ALA A 455 29.00 0.25 36.30
C ALA A 455 27.88 -0.74 35.94
N ASP A 456 27.78 -1.85 36.69
CA ASP A 456 26.71 -2.85 36.49
C ASP A 456 25.35 -2.33 36.98
N ARG A 457 25.31 -1.58 38.08
CA ARG A 457 24.09 -0.93 38.56
C ARG A 457 23.51 0.00 37.48
N ILE A 458 24.33 0.86 36.88
CA ILE A 458 23.91 1.77 35.82
C ILE A 458 23.41 0.98 34.61
N ARG A 459 24.09 -0.09 34.21
CA ARG A 459 23.68 -0.95 33.10
C ARG A 459 22.30 -1.57 33.35
N ASN A 460 22.09 -2.12 34.54
CA ASN A 460 20.84 -2.77 34.92
C ASN A 460 19.66 -1.77 35.01
N GLU A 461 19.90 -0.57 35.52
CA GLU A 461 18.92 0.50 35.58
C GLU A 461 18.48 0.94 34.17
N LEU A 462 19.44 1.09 33.25
CA LEU A 462 19.12 1.42 31.84
C LEU A 462 18.39 0.27 31.17
N LEU A 463 18.78 -0.98 31.43
CA LEU A 463 18.09 -2.16 30.90
C LEU A 463 16.65 -2.25 31.42
N ALA A 464 16.41 -1.97 32.69
CA ALA A 464 15.05 -1.90 33.27
C ALA A 464 14.19 -0.79 32.65
N GLN A 465 14.83 0.23 32.06
CA GLN A 465 14.18 1.30 31.32
C GLN A 465 14.07 1.02 29.80
N GLY A 466 14.33 -0.22 29.38
CA GLY A 466 14.27 -0.62 27.98
C GLY A 466 15.45 -0.12 27.13
N ILE A 467 16.66 0.05 27.74
CA ILE A 467 17.87 0.50 27.05
C ILE A 467 18.94 -0.56 27.17
N VAL A 468 19.38 -1.10 26.04
CA VAL A 468 20.46 -2.08 25.95
C VAL A 468 21.77 -1.39 25.60
N LEU A 469 22.78 -1.52 26.47
CA LEU A 469 24.10 -0.99 26.18
C LEU A 469 24.96 -2.01 25.44
N LYS A 470 25.68 -1.55 24.41
CA LYS A 470 26.65 -2.31 23.62
C LYS A 470 28.03 -1.69 23.78
N ASP A 471 28.95 -2.46 24.36
CA ASP A 471 30.35 -2.06 24.54
C ASP A 471 31.18 -2.47 23.31
N SER A 472 32.03 -1.58 22.82
CA SER A 472 32.97 -1.83 21.73
C SER A 472 34.30 -1.15 22.03
N HIS A 473 35.33 -1.41 21.22
CA HIS A 473 36.62 -0.70 21.32
C HIS A 473 36.48 0.81 21.06
N ALA A 474 35.46 1.21 20.29
CA ALA A 474 35.16 2.63 19.99
C ALA A 474 34.34 3.34 21.07
N GLY A 475 33.90 2.59 22.12
CA GLY A 475 33.06 3.11 23.19
C GLY A 475 31.79 2.31 23.43
N THR A 476 30.91 2.85 24.29
CA THR A 476 29.60 2.27 24.59
C THR A 476 28.54 2.96 23.76
N THR A 477 27.76 2.20 23.01
CA THR A 477 26.54 2.65 22.30
C THR A 477 25.31 2.06 22.98
N TRP A 478 24.13 2.52 22.60
CA TRP A 478 22.88 2.01 23.14
C TRP A 478 21.81 1.82 22.07
N GLU A 479 20.91 0.88 22.34
CA GLU A 479 19.74 0.60 21.52
C GLU A 479 18.50 0.48 22.41
N ALA A 480 17.33 0.72 21.86
CA ALA A 480 16.08 0.37 22.53
C ALA A 480 15.95 -1.16 22.61
N ALA A 481 15.55 -1.68 23.80
CA ALA A 481 15.14 -3.08 23.94
C ALA A 481 13.97 -3.39 23.00
N GLN A 482 13.83 -4.66 22.66
CA GLN A 482 12.69 -5.12 21.86
C GLN A 482 11.41 -5.09 22.67
#